data_f65e5f501019334814c0ee308cc8c1e3
#
_entry.id   f65e5f501019334814c0ee308cc8c1e3
#
_cell.length_a   1.000
_cell.length_b   1.000
_cell.length_c   1.000
_cell.angle_alpha   90.00
_cell.angle_beta   90.00
_cell.angle_gamma   90.00
#
_symmetry.space_group_name_H-M   'P 1'
#
loop_
_entity.id
_entity.type
_entity.pdbx_description
1 polymer ?
#
loop_
_entity_poly.entity_id
_entity_poly.type
_entity_poly.pdbx_seq_one_letter_code
_entity_poly.pdbx_strand_id
1 'polypeptide(L)'
;MRLDDQSWQVEFHPSACARRKDPTLPATLTARLIRYQIPGFHPSHLLTSLCDPAEFPARELVNLYHGRWQIETIYREWKHALDIQNLRSHTPAGIHKEIHAQLLLSNLVRWVMTEAAAESDLHATDLSYVCALTAVHNALLHLLRARPRQILAIYEGLLAEVRAARP
;
A
#
# COMPACT_ATOMS: atom_id res chain seq x y z
N MET A 1 -32.65 -5.00 -2.06
CA MET A 1 -33.00 -5.95 -0.95
C MET A 1 -32.02 -5.73 0.20
N ARG A 2 -32.48 -5.72 1.46
CA ARG A 2 -31.56 -5.62 2.63
C ARG A 2 -30.90 -6.98 2.86
N LEU A 3 -29.58 -7.00 3.01
CA LEU A 3 -28.79 -8.23 3.25
C LEU A 3 -28.45 -8.40 4.74
N ASP A 4 -28.04 -7.30 5.39
CA ASP A 4 -27.75 -7.23 6.82
C ASP A 4 -28.05 -5.82 7.37
N ASP A 5 -27.63 -5.51 8.60
CA ASP A 5 -27.91 -4.20 9.23
C ASP A 5 -27.21 -3.02 8.56
N GLN A 6 -26.15 -3.27 7.82
CA GLN A 6 -25.29 -2.25 7.22
C GLN A 6 -25.20 -2.36 5.70
N SER A 7 -25.83 -3.38 5.07
CA SER A 7 -25.70 -3.59 3.65
C SER A 7 -26.98 -3.98 2.93
N TRP A 8 -27.02 -3.61 1.64
CA TRP A 8 -28.13 -3.82 0.73
C TRP A 8 -27.62 -4.37 -0.58
N GLN A 9 -28.38 -5.29 -1.15
CA GLN A 9 -28.23 -5.66 -2.54
C GLN A 9 -28.87 -4.58 -3.42
N VAL A 10 -28.12 -4.06 -4.37
CA VAL A 10 -28.57 -3.05 -5.32
C VAL A 10 -28.37 -3.57 -6.74
N GLU A 11 -29.24 -3.14 -7.65
CA GLU A 11 -29.23 -3.51 -9.05
C GLU A 11 -28.97 -2.28 -9.90
N PHE A 12 -28.06 -2.42 -10.84
CA PHE A 12 -27.73 -1.38 -11.82
C PHE A 12 -28.09 -1.85 -13.22
N HIS A 13 -28.70 -0.98 -13.99
CA HIS A 13 -28.96 -1.21 -15.41
C HIS A 13 -27.98 -0.38 -16.24
N PRO A 14 -27.10 -1.01 -17.04
CA PRO A 14 -26.22 -0.26 -17.93
C PRO A 14 -26.98 0.66 -18.86
N SER A 15 -26.51 1.89 -19.04
CA SER A 15 -27.12 2.84 -19.94
C SER A 15 -27.08 2.35 -21.39
N ALA A 16 -27.96 2.87 -22.23
CA ALA A 16 -27.97 2.56 -23.66
C ALA A 16 -26.62 2.91 -24.33
N CYS A 17 -25.96 3.96 -23.87
CA CYS A 17 -24.63 4.35 -24.34
C CYS A 17 -23.57 3.32 -23.96
N ALA A 18 -23.59 2.81 -22.72
CA ALA A 18 -22.66 1.78 -22.27
C ALA A 18 -22.82 0.48 -23.06
N ARG A 19 -24.05 0.04 -23.29
CA ARG A 19 -24.35 -1.16 -24.12
C ARG A 19 -23.98 -1.01 -25.58
N ARG A 20 -23.99 0.21 -26.14
CA ARG A 20 -23.48 0.46 -27.50
C ARG A 20 -21.96 0.31 -27.57
N LYS A 21 -21.25 0.73 -26.52
CA LYS A 21 -19.79 0.61 -26.46
C LYS A 21 -19.34 -0.83 -26.18
N ASP A 22 -20.09 -1.54 -25.37
CA ASP A 22 -19.85 -2.93 -25.04
C ASP A 22 -21.17 -3.73 -25.02
N PRO A 23 -21.50 -4.41 -26.14
CA PRO A 23 -22.70 -5.24 -26.24
C PRO A 23 -22.71 -6.48 -25.33
N THR A 24 -21.56 -6.85 -24.74
CA THR A 24 -21.44 -8.02 -23.85
C THR A 24 -21.90 -7.72 -22.43
N LEU A 25 -22.15 -6.46 -22.09
CA LEU A 25 -22.62 -6.07 -20.75
C LEU A 25 -23.96 -6.75 -20.43
N PRO A 26 -24.09 -7.34 -19.23
CA PRO A 26 -25.33 -7.96 -18.79
C PRO A 26 -26.46 -6.92 -18.68
N ALA A 27 -27.70 -7.36 -18.81
CA ALA A 27 -28.87 -6.49 -18.70
C ALA A 27 -28.98 -5.82 -17.33
N THR A 28 -28.55 -6.53 -16.28
CA THR A 28 -28.56 -6.08 -14.90
C THR A 28 -27.25 -6.49 -14.24
N LEU A 29 -26.66 -5.57 -13.47
CA LEU A 29 -25.50 -5.79 -12.61
C LEU A 29 -25.95 -5.75 -11.16
N THR A 30 -25.73 -6.82 -10.44
CA THR A 30 -26.01 -6.88 -8.99
C THR A 30 -24.75 -6.54 -8.22
N ALA A 31 -24.89 -5.69 -7.21
CA ALA A 31 -23.81 -5.32 -6.30
C ALA A 31 -24.31 -5.19 -4.87
N ARG A 32 -23.42 -5.25 -3.93
CA ARG A 32 -23.69 -4.99 -2.51
C ARG A 32 -23.22 -3.58 -2.16
N LEU A 33 -24.13 -2.79 -1.60
CA LEU A 33 -23.87 -1.47 -1.04
C LEU A 33 -23.73 -1.60 0.48
N ILE A 34 -22.56 -1.25 1.01
CA ILE A 34 -22.27 -1.28 2.46
C ILE A 34 -22.18 0.16 2.95
N ARG A 35 -22.99 0.52 3.94
CA ARG A 35 -22.88 1.81 4.64
C ARG A 35 -21.96 1.62 5.86
N TYR A 36 -20.97 2.49 6.00
CA TYR A 36 -20.06 2.46 7.13
C TYR A 36 -19.69 3.87 7.58
N GLN A 37 -19.21 3.99 8.81
CA GLN A 37 -18.68 5.23 9.35
C GLN A 37 -17.45 4.93 10.20
N ILE A 38 -16.39 5.69 9.94
CA ILE A 38 -15.18 5.69 10.75
C ILE A 38 -15.28 6.85 11.73
N PRO A 39 -14.87 6.65 13.00
CA PRO A 39 -14.83 7.72 13.98
C PRO A 39 -14.07 8.93 13.45
N GLY A 40 -14.65 10.13 13.51
CA GLY A 40 -14.07 11.37 13.01
C GLY A 40 -14.31 11.65 11.53
N PHE A 41 -14.97 10.76 10.77
CA PHE A 41 -15.27 10.95 9.35
C PHE A 41 -16.78 10.91 9.08
N HIS A 42 -17.16 11.44 7.91
CA HIS A 42 -18.56 11.36 7.46
C HIS A 42 -18.94 9.92 7.08
N PRO A 43 -20.24 9.54 7.24
CA PRO A 43 -20.74 8.27 6.75
C PRO A 43 -20.43 8.10 5.26
N SER A 44 -19.95 6.92 4.91
CA SER A 44 -19.52 6.59 3.55
C SER A 44 -20.19 5.30 3.07
N HIS A 45 -20.12 5.06 1.78
CA HIS A 45 -20.68 3.86 1.15
C HIS A 45 -19.58 3.14 0.36
N LEU A 46 -19.53 1.83 0.52
CA LEU A 46 -18.69 0.93 -0.27
C LEU A 46 -19.58 0.10 -1.18
N LEU A 47 -19.30 0.11 -2.48
CA LEU A 47 -19.95 -0.74 -3.46
C LEU A 47 -19.00 -1.89 -3.83
N THR A 48 -19.51 -3.12 -3.79
CA THR A 48 -18.72 -4.32 -4.07
C THR A 48 -19.52 -5.37 -4.82
N SER A 49 -18.83 -6.23 -5.59
CA SER A 49 -19.40 -7.43 -6.20
C SER A 49 -19.48 -8.62 -5.24
N LEU A 50 -18.87 -8.53 -4.05
CA LEU A 50 -18.88 -9.56 -3.01
C LEU A 50 -20.21 -9.49 -2.24
N CYS A 51 -21.22 -10.19 -2.76
CA CYS A 51 -22.61 -10.01 -2.31
C CYS A 51 -23.00 -10.83 -1.09
N ASP A 52 -22.31 -11.95 -0.79
CA ASP A 52 -22.64 -12.81 0.35
C ASP A 52 -22.10 -12.24 1.66
N PRO A 53 -22.98 -11.83 2.63
CA PRO A 53 -22.54 -11.30 3.92
C PRO A 53 -21.91 -12.35 4.83
N ALA A 54 -22.25 -13.64 4.65
CA ALA A 54 -21.71 -14.72 5.49
C ALA A 54 -20.27 -15.04 5.10
N GLU A 55 -19.97 -15.03 3.80
CA GLU A 55 -18.62 -15.25 3.27
C GLU A 55 -17.74 -13.99 3.39
N PHE A 56 -18.36 -12.79 3.18
CA PHE A 56 -17.67 -11.51 3.16
C PHE A 56 -18.29 -10.52 4.16
N PRO A 57 -17.94 -10.58 5.45
CA PRO A 57 -18.46 -9.67 6.46
C PRO A 57 -18.18 -8.20 6.10
N ALA A 58 -19.19 -7.33 6.29
CA ALA A 58 -19.09 -5.90 5.92
C ALA A 58 -17.90 -5.22 6.56
N ARG A 59 -17.58 -5.53 7.83
CA ARG A 59 -16.44 -4.97 8.56
C ARG A 59 -15.09 -5.31 7.90
N GLU A 60 -14.93 -6.55 7.45
CA GLU A 60 -13.69 -6.99 6.82
C GLU A 60 -13.48 -6.30 5.47
N LEU A 61 -14.55 -6.17 4.68
CA LEU A 61 -14.50 -5.45 3.40
C LEU A 61 -14.18 -3.97 3.59
N VAL A 62 -14.74 -3.33 4.61
CA VAL A 62 -14.43 -1.93 4.95
C VAL A 62 -12.96 -1.80 5.37
N ASN A 63 -12.45 -2.69 6.22
CA ASN A 63 -11.05 -2.68 6.64
C ASN A 63 -10.10 -2.90 5.44
N LEU A 64 -10.42 -3.86 4.58
CA LEU A 64 -9.65 -4.10 3.35
C LEU A 64 -9.64 -2.86 2.44
N TYR A 65 -10.79 -2.22 2.26
CA TYR A 65 -10.89 -1.00 1.44
C TYR A 65 -10.09 0.16 2.02
N HIS A 66 -10.02 0.27 3.36
CA HIS A 66 -9.16 1.27 4.01
C HIS A 66 -7.69 1.02 3.75
N GLY A 67 -7.26 -0.23 3.65
CA GLY A 67 -5.89 -0.57 3.23
C GLY A 67 -5.49 0.01 1.86
N ARG A 68 -6.46 0.36 1.00
CA ARG A 68 -6.22 1.04 -0.29
C ARG A 68 -5.46 2.35 -0.15
N TRP A 69 -5.65 3.10 0.95
CA TRP A 69 -4.94 4.35 1.22
C TRP A 69 -3.42 4.17 1.33
N GLN A 70 -2.96 2.95 1.61
CA GLN A 70 -1.52 2.65 1.64
C GLN A 70 -0.87 2.88 0.27
N ILE A 71 -1.60 2.69 -0.83
CA ILE A 71 -1.08 2.93 -2.17
C ILE A 71 -0.78 4.42 -2.41
N GLU A 72 -1.62 5.31 -1.87
CA GLU A 72 -1.40 6.76 -1.97
C GLU A 72 -0.19 7.21 -1.13
N THR A 73 0.02 6.57 0.02
CA THR A 73 1.21 6.76 0.85
C THR A 73 2.46 6.30 0.11
N ILE A 74 2.44 5.11 -0.52
CA ILE A 74 3.53 4.59 -1.33
C ILE A 74 3.86 5.52 -2.50
N TYR A 75 2.86 6.02 -3.23
CA TYR A 75 3.09 7.00 -4.30
C TYR A 75 3.71 8.30 -3.80
N ARG A 76 3.29 8.78 -2.64
CA ARG A 76 3.87 9.97 -2.00
C ARG A 76 5.34 9.73 -1.63
N GLU A 77 5.67 8.59 -1.06
CA GLU A 77 7.04 8.19 -0.72
C GLU A 77 7.92 8.09 -1.97
N TRP A 78 7.45 7.44 -3.03
CA TRP A 78 8.18 7.34 -4.28
C TRP A 78 8.41 8.72 -4.92
N LYS A 79 7.40 9.58 -4.87
CA LYS A 79 7.46 10.90 -5.46
C LYS A 79 8.37 11.85 -4.69
N HIS A 80 8.34 11.82 -3.36
CA HIS A 80 9.03 12.81 -2.52
C HIS A 80 10.31 12.27 -1.88
N ALA A 81 10.35 11.01 -1.46
CA ALA A 81 11.53 10.45 -0.81
C ALA A 81 12.50 9.81 -1.81
N LEU A 82 12.01 9.15 -2.86
CA LEU A 82 12.84 8.55 -3.91
C LEU A 82 13.01 9.46 -5.14
N ASP A 83 12.24 10.54 -5.26
CA ASP A 83 12.29 11.49 -6.38
C ASP A 83 12.12 10.81 -7.77
N ILE A 84 11.26 9.79 -7.83
CA ILE A 84 11.07 8.92 -9.02
C ILE A 84 10.62 9.70 -10.26
N GLN A 85 10.10 10.91 -10.09
CA GLN A 85 9.67 11.78 -11.18
C GLN A 85 10.83 12.49 -11.89
N ASN A 86 12.01 12.60 -11.25
CA ASN A 86 13.20 13.29 -11.75
C ASN A 86 14.25 12.28 -12.22
N LEU A 87 13.95 11.61 -13.34
CA LEU A 87 14.86 10.65 -13.95
C LEU A 87 16.01 11.39 -14.64
N ARG A 88 17.23 10.90 -14.47
CA ARG A 88 18.45 11.51 -15.03
C ARG A 88 18.79 10.97 -16.40
N SER A 89 18.34 9.75 -16.71
CA SER A 89 18.63 9.11 -17.99
C SER A 89 17.77 9.68 -19.10
N HIS A 90 18.37 9.83 -20.29
CA HIS A 90 17.68 10.31 -21.49
C HIS A 90 17.37 9.17 -22.49
N THR A 91 17.69 7.91 -22.14
CA THR A 91 17.40 6.75 -22.99
C THR A 91 16.33 5.87 -22.36
N PRO A 92 15.44 5.24 -23.16
CA PRO A 92 14.41 4.33 -22.62
C PRO A 92 14.99 3.23 -21.72
N ALA A 93 16.08 2.60 -22.16
CA ALA A 93 16.76 1.56 -21.37
C ALA A 93 17.34 2.10 -20.05
N GLY A 94 17.89 3.31 -20.05
CA GLY A 94 18.39 3.97 -18.85
C GLY A 94 17.28 4.35 -17.88
N ILE A 95 16.17 4.89 -18.39
CA ILE A 95 14.96 5.20 -17.60
C ILE A 95 14.44 3.94 -16.91
N HIS A 96 14.31 2.83 -17.64
CA HIS A 96 13.89 1.55 -17.05
C HIS A 96 14.83 1.09 -15.93
N LYS A 97 16.15 1.22 -16.12
CA LYS A 97 17.13 0.86 -15.07
C LYS A 97 16.99 1.73 -13.82
N GLU A 98 16.80 3.04 -13.97
CA GLU A 98 16.60 3.96 -12.85
C GLU A 98 15.31 3.62 -12.08
N ILE A 99 14.20 3.40 -12.78
CA ILE A 99 12.91 3.01 -12.15
C ILE A 99 13.10 1.70 -11.39
N HIS A 100 13.68 0.67 -12.00
CA HIS A 100 13.89 -0.61 -11.33
C HIS A 100 14.81 -0.49 -10.12
N ALA A 101 15.88 0.32 -10.18
CA ALA A 101 16.75 0.56 -9.03
C ALA A 101 16.02 1.24 -7.86
N GLN A 102 15.18 2.23 -8.15
CA GLN A 102 14.37 2.91 -7.14
C GLN A 102 13.31 1.97 -6.53
N LEU A 103 12.66 1.12 -7.34
CA LEU A 103 11.72 0.11 -6.85
C LEU A 103 12.42 -0.93 -5.97
N LEU A 104 13.61 -1.39 -6.36
CA LEU A 104 14.42 -2.31 -5.54
C LEU A 104 14.80 -1.67 -4.22
N LEU A 105 15.23 -0.40 -4.22
CA LEU A 105 15.52 0.33 -2.98
C LEU A 105 14.27 0.47 -2.10
N SER A 106 13.11 0.82 -2.68
CA SER A 106 11.86 0.89 -1.94
C SER A 106 11.51 -0.44 -1.29
N ASN A 107 11.64 -1.55 -2.01
CA ASN A 107 11.38 -2.88 -1.47
C ASN A 107 12.36 -3.26 -0.36
N LEU A 108 13.65 -2.91 -0.50
CA LEU A 108 14.66 -3.12 0.53
C LEU A 108 14.31 -2.35 1.81
N VAL A 109 13.94 -1.07 1.70
CA VAL A 109 13.52 -0.27 2.85
C VAL A 109 12.30 -0.88 3.53
N ARG A 110 11.28 -1.28 2.76
CA ARG A 110 10.07 -1.93 3.29
C ARG A 110 10.38 -3.26 3.99
N TRP A 111 11.29 -4.05 3.42
CA TRP A 111 11.74 -5.28 4.04
C TRP A 111 12.42 -5.01 5.40
N VAL A 112 13.36 -4.06 5.46
CA VAL A 112 14.01 -3.65 6.72
C VAL A 112 13.00 -3.14 7.75
N MET A 113 11.99 -2.36 7.34
CA MET A 113 10.91 -1.91 8.23
C MET A 113 10.10 -3.09 8.78
N THR A 114 9.82 -4.10 7.95
CA THR A 114 9.11 -5.31 8.38
C THR A 114 9.92 -6.11 9.39
N GLU A 115 11.22 -6.31 9.14
CA GLU A 115 12.13 -6.97 10.07
C GLU A 115 12.25 -6.19 11.40
N ALA A 116 12.39 -4.86 11.32
CA ALA A 116 12.47 -4.01 12.52
C ALA A 116 11.17 -4.07 13.34
N ALA A 117 10.01 -4.19 12.71
CA ALA A 117 8.72 -4.31 13.37
C ALA A 117 8.50 -5.70 13.98
N ALA A 118 9.01 -6.78 13.35
CA ALA A 118 8.79 -8.17 13.77
C ALA A 118 9.34 -8.47 15.18
N GLU A 119 10.34 -7.73 15.65
CA GLU A 119 10.93 -7.86 17.00
C GLU A 119 10.21 -6.99 18.06
N SER A 120 9.06 -6.40 17.70
CA SER A 120 8.28 -5.51 18.57
C SER A 120 6.79 -5.65 18.26
N ASP A 121 5.91 -5.15 19.14
CA ASP A 121 4.45 -5.10 18.90
C ASP A 121 4.05 -3.96 17.93
N LEU A 122 4.90 -3.65 16.94
CA LEU A 122 4.68 -2.61 15.94
C LEU A 122 4.35 -3.23 14.59
N HIS A 123 3.56 -2.50 13.80
CA HIS A 123 3.42 -2.78 12.38
C HIS A 123 4.46 -1.96 11.58
N ALA A 124 4.91 -2.49 10.45
CA ALA A 124 5.83 -1.77 9.57
C ALA A 124 5.28 -0.39 9.12
N THR A 125 3.95 -0.24 9.09
CA THR A 125 3.24 1.00 8.79
C THR A 125 3.32 2.07 9.89
N ASP A 126 3.71 1.68 11.12
CA ASP A 126 3.89 2.58 12.26
C ASP A 126 5.29 3.20 12.28
N LEU A 127 6.15 2.81 11.33
CA LEU A 127 7.52 3.29 11.21
C LEU A 127 7.62 4.35 10.10
N SER A 128 8.52 5.33 10.30
CA SER A 128 8.77 6.38 9.31
C SER A 128 9.57 5.86 8.12
N TYR A 129 8.97 5.85 6.93
CA TYR A 129 9.65 5.44 5.69
C TYR A 129 10.86 6.32 5.38
N VAL A 130 10.77 7.63 5.58
CA VAL A 130 11.85 8.58 5.28
C VAL A 130 13.06 8.33 6.20
N CYS A 131 12.81 8.10 7.49
CA CYS A 131 13.87 7.77 8.43
C CYS A 131 14.49 6.39 8.12
N ALA A 132 13.66 5.39 7.79
CA ALA A 132 14.13 4.08 7.39
C ALA A 132 14.98 4.13 6.11
N LEU A 133 14.59 4.92 5.11
CA LEU A 133 15.37 5.14 3.89
C LEU A 133 16.74 5.75 4.21
N THR A 134 16.79 6.75 5.10
CA THR A 134 18.04 7.39 5.52
C THR A 134 18.94 6.40 6.26
N ALA A 135 18.38 5.62 7.20
CA ALA A 135 19.11 4.60 7.94
C ALA A 135 19.67 3.51 7.01
N VAL A 136 18.87 3.02 6.06
CA VAL A 136 19.31 2.05 5.03
C VAL A 136 20.44 2.63 4.19
N HIS A 137 20.32 3.89 3.75
CA HIS A 137 21.38 4.56 2.98
C HIS A 137 22.70 4.59 3.76
N ASN A 138 22.66 5.02 5.02
CA ASN A 138 23.85 5.08 5.88
C ASN A 138 24.42 3.69 6.12
N ALA A 139 23.59 2.70 6.44
CA ALA A 139 24.03 1.33 6.66
C ALA A 139 24.70 0.73 5.44
N LEU A 140 24.19 0.97 4.21
CA LEU A 140 24.81 0.50 2.97
C LEU A 140 26.24 1.04 2.80
N LEU A 141 26.48 2.32 3.12
CA LEU A 141 27.82 2.91 3.08
C LEU A 141 28.78 2.26 4.07
N HIS A 142 28.29 1.88 5.25
CA HIS A 142 29.07 1.16 6.24
C HIS A 142 29.33 -0.30 5.82
N LEU A 143 28.31 -0.99 5.29
CA LEU A 143 28.39 -2.38 4.83
C LEU A 143 29.39 -2.55 3.68
N LEU A 144 29.48 -1.59 2.75
CA LEU A 144 30.45 -1.61 1.65
C LEU A 144 31.93 -1.61 2.13
N ARG A 145 32.19 -1.16 3.38
CA ARG A 145 33.53 -1.07 3.97
C ARG A 145 33.73 -2.05 5.12
N ALA A 146 32.67 -2.78 5.51
CA ALA A 146 32.67 -3.66 6.67
C ALA A 146 33.45 -4.94 6.44
N ARG A 147 34.13 -5.42 7.48
CA ARG A 147 34.66 -6.79 7.53
C ARG A 147 33.51 -7.76 7.87
N PRO A 148 33.59 -9.05 7.46
CA PRO A 148 32.50 -10.01 7.67
C PRO A 148 31.96 -10.06 9.11
N ARG A 149 32.84 -9.97 10.12
CA ARG A 149 32.48 -9.97 11.54
C ARG A 149 31.72 -8.72 12.03
N GLN A 150 31.69 -7.64 11.22
CA GLN A 150 31.02 -6.38 11.57
C GLN A 150 29.62 -6.29 10.95
N ILE A 151 29.31 -7.14 9.97
CA ILE A 151 28.05 -7.09 9.19
C ILE A 151 26.84 -7.24 10.11
N LEU A 152 26.88 -8.22 11.02
CA LEU A 152 25.75 -8.46 11.93
C LEU A 152 25.50 -7.25 12.85
N ALA A 153 26.53 -6.69 13.45
CA ALA A 153 26.39 -5.52 14.31
C ALA A 153 25.87 -4.29 13.58
N ILE A 154 26.29 -4.09 12.32
CA ILE A 154 25.76 -3.00 11.47
C ILE A 154 24.26 -3.24 11.17
N TYR A 155 23.88 -4.48 10.88
CA TYR A 155 22.50 -4.85 10.60
C TYR A 155 21.59 -4.68 11.83
N GLU A 156 22.03 -5.15 12.99
CA GLU A 156 21.30 -4.97 14.26
C GLU A 156 21.15 -3.49 14.62
N GLY A 157 22.20 -2.69 14.40
CA GLY A 157 22.16 -1.23 14.56
C GLY A 157 21.14 -0.57 13.63
N LEU A 158 21.09 -1.00 12.36
CA LEU A 158 20.09 -0.53 11.38
C LEU A 158 18.66 -0.83 11.86
N LEU A 159 18.39 -2.07 12.30
CA LEU A 159 17.05 -2.43 12.79
C LEU A 159 16.65 -1.61 14.01
N ALA A 160 17.58 -1.37 14.94
CA ALA A 160 17.35 -0.55 16.13
C ALA A 160 17.04 0.91 15.77
N GLU A 161 17.78 1.51 14.83
CA GLU A 161 17.57 2.88 14.34
C GLU A 161 16.20 3.01 13.66
N VAL A 162 15.84 2.07 12.77
CA VAL A 162 14.55 2.07 12.08
C VAL A 162 13.39 1.89 13.08
N ARG A 163 13.55 1.03 14.09
CA ARG A 163 12.53 0.81 15.12
C ARG A 163 12.29 2.04 15.99
N ALA A 164 13.31 2.83 16.24
CA ALA A 164 13.20 4.07 17.01
C ALA A 164 12.52 5.21 16.21
N ALA A 165 12.50 5.11 14.90
CA ALA A 165 11.99 6.14 13.98
C ALA A 165 10.47 6.01 13.80
N ARG A 166 9.70 6.75 14.61
CA ARG A 166 8.25 6.87 14.46
C ARG A 166 7.88 8.10 13.63
N PRO A 167 6.71 8.11 12.94
CA PRO A 167 6.23 9.28 12.22
C PRO A 167 5.99 10.49 13.12
#